data_4ca6517b85265e5dd47c1d8ebde46cc5
#
_entry.id   4ca6517b85265e5dd47c1d8ebde46cc5
#
_cell.length_a   1.000
_cell.length_b   1.000
_cell.length_c   1.000
_cell.angle_alpha   90.00
_cell.angle_beta   90.00
_cell.angle_gamma   90.00
#
_symmetry.space_group_name_H-M   'P 1'
#
loop_
_entity.id
_entity.type
_entity.pdbx_description
1 polymer ?
#
loop_
_entity_poly.entity_id
_entity_poly.type
_entity_poly.pdbx_seq_one_letter_code
_entity_poly.pdbx_strand_id
1 'polypeptide(L)'
;MVKTVRLLFEDLAKKIFTSARVQKLQSWVKNADSARNSGTLDAFANQYYKAEEIITFYTFAPLILSLNRVGLTNRILGSAGISPFEVNVVGVGLERQYPPPNGYLQWVKNDVKNHPIRHIREKSAEPYRTNKPLESRTHVDAFIETDKLLTFFEMKYTSDISYCTTFNPCRNQLARLIDVGLDAAKCSGKEILVLLSAPSRMYESRSRLYYYKVQEYSDPLMIKRDIAWRTVAEIRDNVLAVRWIALERLVNILYEDFNHPDKEEALRFFRERNLA
;
A
#
# COMPACT_ATOMS: atom_id res chain seq x y z
N MET A 1 16.88 25.20 22.25
CA MET A 1 16.83 25.39 20.80
C MET A 1 15.67 24.60 20.24
N VAL A 2 14.64 25.28 19.73
CA VAL A 2 13.53 24.61 19.02
C VAL A 2 14.12 24.09 17.70
N LYS A 3 14.26 22.75 17.55
CA LYS A 3 14.69 22.18 16.27
C LYS A 3 13.62 22.48 15.24
N THR A 4 13.99 23.15 14.18
CA THR A 4 13.10 23.40 13.05
C THR A 4 12.68 22.05 12.47
N VAL A 5 11.39 21.74 12.55
CA VAL A 5 10.83 20.51 11.96
C VAL A 5 10.85 20.66 10.45
N ARG A 6 11.58 19.79 9.77
CA ARG A 6 11.74 19.79 8.33
C ARG A 6 11.31 18.43 7.74
N LEU A 7 10.93 18.43 6.48
CA LEU A 7 10.74 17.20 5.72
C LEU A 7 12.11 16.53 5.53
N LEU A 8 12.25 15.29 6.00
CA LEU A 8 13.46 14.50 5.77
C LEU A 8 13.49 14.00 4.32
N PHE A 9 14.68 13.77 3.78
CA PHE A 9 14.87 13.34 2.38
C PHE A 9 14.23 14.31 1.37
N GLU A 10 14.28 15.60 1.63
CA GLU A 10 13.57 16.62 0.84
C GLU A 10 14.01 16.60 -0.64
N ASP A 11 15.29 16.38 -0.92
CA ASP A 11 15.80 16.28 -2.29
C ASP A 11 15.22 15.07 -3.04
N LEU A 12 15.03 13.94 -2.34
CA LEU A 12 14.32 12.79 -2.89
C LEU A 12 12.85 13.13 -3.14
N ALA A 13 12.17 13.76 -2.17
CA ALA A 13 10.78 14.15 -2.31
C ALA A 13 10.56 15.04 -3.54
N LYS A 14 11.45 16.02 -3.77
CA LYS A 14 11.42 16.90 -4.96
C LYS A 14 11.62 16.15 -6.28
N LYS A 15 12.34 15.03 -6.27
CA LYS A 15 12.58 14.20 -7.47
C LYS A 15 11.40 13.31 -7.82
N ILE A 16 10.69 12.78 -6.83
CA ILE A 16 9.66 11.75 -7.04
C ILE A 16 8.23 12.28 -6.99
N PHE A 17 8.01 13.45 -6.39
CA PHE A 17 6.68 14.05 -6.21
C PHE A 17 6.56 15.39 -6.92
N THR A 18 5.32 15.78 -7.22
CA THR A 18 5.01 17.14 -7.70
C THR A 18 5.29 18.17 -6.61
N SER A 19 5.56 19.41 -7.00
CA SER A 19 5.78 20.52 -6.04
C SER A 19 4.62 20.67 -5.06
N ALA A 20 3.38 20.53 -5.52
CA ALA A 20 2.20 20.59 -4.66
C ALA A 20 2.19 19.46 -3.61
N ARG A 21 2.64 18.24 -3.99
CA ARG A 21 2.75 17.12 -3.07
C ARG A 21 3.84 17.33 -2.04
N VAL A 22 5.00 17.84 -2.45
CA VAL A 22 6.10 18.19 -1.51
C VAL A 22 5.63 19.22 -0.49
N GLN A 23 4.97 20.29 -0.93
CA GLN A 23 4.41 21.31 -0.02
C GLN A 23 3.42 20.73 0.97
N LYS A 24 2.58 19.79 0.52
CA LYS A 24 1.63 19.07 1.37
C LYS A 24 2.34 18.22 2.43
N LEU A 25 3.37 17.46 2.07
CA LEU A 25 4.20 16.71 3.01
C LEU A 25 4.90 17.63 4.03
N GLN A 26 5.48 18.73 3.58
CA GLN A 26 6.08 19.72 4.46
C GLN A 26 5.08 20.33 5.46
N SER A 27 3.86 20.67 4.98
CA SER A 27 2.77 21.16 5.82
C SER A 27 2.37 20.11 6.88
N TRP A 28 2.29 18.84 6.50
CA TRP A 28 1.93 17.78 7.45
C TRP A 28 3.00 17.55 8.53
N VAL A 29 4.28 17.59 8.16
CA VAL A 29 5.37 17.50 9.12
C VAL A 29 5.30 18.64 10.13
N LYS A 30 5.08 19.89 9.67
CA LYS A 30 4.91 21.06 10.56
C LYS A 30 3.68 20.94 11.47
N ASN A 31 2.55 20.50 10.92
CA ASN A 31 1.30 20.36 11.66
C ASN A 31 1.37 19.22 12.69
N ALA A 32 2.06 18.14 12.38
CA ALA A 32 2.29 17.02 13.31
C ALA A 32 3.08 17.49 14.55
N ASP A 33 4.04 18.38 14.38
CA ASP A 33 4.82 18.92 15.48
C ASP A 33 4.01 19.94 16.30
N SER A 34 3.25 20.81 15.65
CA SER A 34 2.37 21.78 16.33
C SER A 34 1.28 21.11 17.15
N ALA A 35 0.69 20.03 16.62
CA ALA A 35 -0.34 19.27 17.31
C ALA A 35 0.20 18.48 18.53
N ARG A 36 1.44 17.99 18.45
CA ARG A 36 2.15 17.37 19.59
C ARG A 36 2.29 18.35 20.77
N ASN A 37 2.46 19.63 20.46
CA ASN A 37 2.61 20.69 21.47
C ASN A 37 1.28 21.24 21.97
N SER A 38 0.16 21.02 21.27
CA SER A 38 -1.17 21.57 21.64
C SER A 38 -1.99 20.72 22.59
N GLY A 39 -1.66 19.43 22.74
CA GLY A 39 -2.31 18.52 23.70
C GLY A 39 -3.81 18.23 23.44
N THR A 40 -4.36 18.60 22.29
CA THR A 40 -5.79 18.39 21.97
C THR A 40 -6.03 17.04 21.28
N LEU A 41 -7.16 16.36 21.64
CA LEU A 41 -7.56 15.07 21.06
C LEU A 41 -7.76 15.13 19.54
N ASP A 42 -8.32 16.21 19.00
CA ASP A 42 -8.50 16.40 17.56
C ASP A 42 -7.18 16.60 16.81
N ALA A 43 -6.21 17.27 17.44
CA ALA A 43 -4.87 17.40 16.93
C ALA A 43 -4.18 16.03 16.89
N PHE A 44 -4.41 15.18 17.90
CA PHE A 44 -3.88 13.82 17.98
C PHE A 44 -4.44 12.91 16.88
N ALA A 45 -5.75 12.91 16.66
CA ALA A 45 -6.42 12.15 15.60
C ALA A 45 -5.92 12.55 14.20
N ASN A 46 -5.81 13.86 13.92
CA ASN A 46 -5.26 14.36 12.66
C ASN A 46 -3.79 14.03 12.45
N GLN A 47 -3.00 13.87 13.50
CA GLN A 47 -1.61 13.41 13.43
C GLN A 47 -1.50 11.97 12.90
N TYR A 48 -2.39 11.08 13.31
CA TYR A 48 -2.30 9.67 12.93
C TYR A 48 -2.63 9.44 11.45
N TYR A 49 -3.67 10.08 10.91
CA TYR A 49 -4.04 9.94 9.50
C TYR A 49 -2.98 10.50 8.54
N LYS A 50 -2.39 11.63 8.88
CA LYS A 50 -1.35 12.26 8.07
C LYS A 50 0.02 11.61 8.25
N ALA A 51 0.19 10.82 9.31
CA ALA A 51 1.42 10.11 9.57
C ALA A 51 1.65 8.92 8.62
N GLU A 52 0.61 8.24 8.13
CA GLU A 52 0.76 7.07 7.24
C GLU A 52 1.56 7.38 5.97
N GLU A 53 1.28 8.50 5.30
CA GLU A 53 1.99 8.89 4.10
C GLU A 53 3.45 9.29 4.36
N ILE A 54 3.71 9.98 5.48
CA ILE A 54 5.09 10.33 5.91
C ILE A 54 5.83 9.07 6.31
N ILE A 55 5.19 8.16 7.05
CA ILE A 55 5.75 6.87 7.44
C ILE A 55 6.14 6.09 6.19
N THR A 56 5.25 6.00 5.21
CA THR A 56 5.51 5.32 3.93
C THR A 56 6.72 5.93 3.23
N PHE A 57 6.74 7.25 3.07
CA PHE A 57 7.85 7.93 2.41
C PHE A 57 9.18 7.69 3.14
N TYR A 58 9.23 7.89 4.46
CA TYR A 58 10.46 7.67 5.22
C TYR A 58 10.88 6.21 5.23
N THR A 59 9.94 5.27 5.30
CA THR A 59 10.25 3.83 5.25
C THR A 59 10.96 3.47 3.95
N PHE A 60 10.47 3.92 2.81
CA PHE A 60 11.01 3.51 1.50
C PHE A 60 12.12 4.41 0.95
N ALA A 61 12.39 5.56 1.56
CA ALA A 61 13.48 6.44 1.13
C ALA A 61 14.84 5.71 1.04
N PRO A 62 15.25 4.86 2.01
CA PRO A 62 16.50 4.10 1.91
C PRO A 62 16.54 3.17 0.70
N LEU A 63 15.45 2.46 0.38
CA LEU A 63 15.40 1.55 -0.76
C LEU A 63 15.53 2.31 -2.09
N ILE A 64 14.87 3.47 -2.21
CA ILE A 64 14.92 4.29 -3.43
C ILE A 64 16.32 4.88 -3.63
N LEU A 65 16.97 5.30 -2.55
CA LEU A 65 18.32 5.91 -2.58
C LEU A 65 19.44 4.88 -2.64
N SER A 66 19.19 3.61 -2.28
CA SER A 66 20.20 2.58 -2.20
C SER A 66 20.75 2.18 -3.56
N LEU A 67 22.05 1.91 -3.60
CA LEU A 67 22.71 1.19 -4.70
C LEU A 67 22.52 -0.33 -4.58
N ASN A 68 22.27 -0.85 -3.38
CA ASN A 68 22.04 -2.28 -3.11
C ASN A 68 20.54 -2.62 -3.05
N ARG A 69 19.76 -2.20 -4.04
CA ARG A 69 18.31 -2.50 -4.10
C ARG A 69 18.00 -3.98 -4.15
N VAL A 70 18.84 -4.78 -4.80
CA VAL A 70 18.69 -6.25 -4.90
C VAL A 70 18.80 -6.87 -3.52
N GLY A 71 19.84 -6.57 -2.77
CA GLY A 71 20.04 -7.12 -1.42
C GLY A 71 18.92 -6.74 -0.46
N LEU A 72 18.48 -5.48 -0.48
CA LEU A 72 17.36 -5.01 0.33
C LEU A 72 16.04 -5.69 -0.07
N THR A 73 15.76 -5.82 -1.38
CA THR A 73 14.57 -6.51 -1.88
C THR A 73 14.55 -7.97 -1.40
N ASN A 74 15.64 -8.70 -1.52
CA ASN A 74 15.73 -10.09 -1.06
C ASN A 74 15.52 -10.22 0.45
N ARG A 75 16.01 -9.28 1.25
CA ARG A 75 15.79 -9.25 2.71
C ARG A 75 14.31 -8.99 3.04
N ILE A 76 13.64 -8.10 2.30
CA ILE A 76 12.20 -7.85 2.45
C ILE A 76 11.41 -9.10 2.10
N LEU A 77 11.67 -9.71 0.93
CA LEU A 77 10.99 -10.93 0.49
C LEU A 77 11.19 -12.07 1.48
N GLY A 78 12.43 -12.30 1.94
CA GLY A 78 12.73 -13.32 2.96
C GLY A 78 11.99 -13.08 4.27
N SER A 79 11.88 -11.82 4.71
CA SER A 79 11.09 -11.44 5.90
C SER A 79 9.59 -11.68 5.74
N ALA A 80 9.08 -11.63 4.52
CA ALA A 80 7.69 -11.96 4.19
C ALA A 80 7.45 -13.47 3.99
N GLY A 81 8.49 -14.31 4.21
CA GLY A 81 8.41 -15.76 4.03
C GLY A 81 8.44 -16.20 2.56
N ILE A 82 8.91 -15.34 1.66
CA ILE A 82 9.12 -15.66 0.26
C ILE A 82 10.55 -16.14 0.10
N SER A 83 10.74 -17.35 -0.45
CA SER A 83 12.06 -17.91 -0.67
C SER A 83 12.90 -17.00 -1.55
N PRO A 84 14.18 -16.78 -1.22
CA PRO A 84 15.08 -15.98 -2.06
C PRO A 84 15.17 -16.59 -3.46
N PHE A 85 15.06 -15.75 -4.46
CA PHE A 85 15.35 -16.12 -5.84
C PHE A 85 16.16 -14.99 -6.49
N GLU A 86 16.92 -15.31 -7.51
CA GLU A 86 17.62 -14.28 -8.25
C GLU A 86 16.65 -13.30 -8.88
N VAL A 87 16.73 -12.05 -8.47
CA VAL A 87 15.91 -10.97 -8.99
C VAL A 87 16.78 -9.82 -9.47
N ASN A 88 16.39 -9.24 -10.59
CA ASN A 88 16.89 -7.96 -11.02
C ASN A 88 15.84 -6.90 -10.70
N VAL A 89 16.17 -5.92 -9.85
CA VAL A 89 15.27 -4.82 -9.52
C VAL A 89 15.22 -3.83 -10.68
N VAL A 90 14.07 -3.80 -11.35
CA VAL A 90 13.80 -2.93 -12.50
C VAL A 90 13.30 -1.55 -12.06
N GLY A 91 12.50 -1.51 -10.99
CA GLY A 91 11.92 -0.28 -10.50
C GLY A 91 11.53 -0.34 -9.03
N VAL A 92 11.59 0.81 -8.38
CA VAL A 92 11.07 1.04 -7.02
C VAL A 92 10.42 2.41 -7.00
N GLY A 93 9.28 2.53 -6.35
CA GLY A 93 8.61 3.82 -6.26
C GLY A 93 7.48 3.86 -5.25
N LEU A 94 6.87 5.04 -5.16
CA LEU A 94 5.79 5.38 -4.24
C LEU A 94 4.58 5.92 -5.00
N GLU A 95 3.40 5.80 -4.40
CA GLU A 95 2.13 6.45 -4.83
C GLU A 95 1.76 6.22 -6.29
N ARG A 96 2.05 5.02 -6.82
CA ARG A 96 1.66 4.69 -8.18
C ARG A 96 0.16 4.42 -8.28
N GLN A 97 -0.46 4.98 -9.33
CA GLN A 97 -1.89 4.86 -9.57
C GLN A 97 -2.18 3.92 -10.71
N TYR A 98 -3.07 2.96 -10.50
CA TYR A 98 -3.52 2.01 -11.50
C TYR A 98 -5.01 2.21 -11.79
N PRO A 99 -5.44 2.21 -13.06
CA PRO A 99 -6.86 2.23 -13.40
C PRO A 99 -7.50 0.91 -12.95
N PRO A 100 -8.81 0.91 -12.64
CA PRO A 100 -9.53 -0.34 -12.43
C PRO A 100 -9.48 -1.19 -13.71
N PRO A 101 -9.37 -2.53 -13.61
CA PRO A 101 -9.33 -3.43 -14.74
C PRO A 101 -10.54 -3.27 -15.66
N ASN A 102 -10.31 -3.25 -16.97
CA ASN A 102 -11.42 -3.15 -17.94
C ASN A 102 -12.41 -4.31 -17.81
N GLY A 103 -11.91 -5.53 -17.57
CA GLY A 103 -12.76 -6.70 -17.34
C GLY A 103 -13.67 -6.54 -16.12
N TYR A 104 -13.16 -5.96 -15.03
CA TYR A 104 -13.97 -5.61 -13.85
C TYR A 104 -15.06 -4.59 -14.20
N LEU A 105 -14.70 -3.53 -14.90
CA LEU A 105 -15.68 -2.50 -15.29
C LEU A 105 -16.78 -3.07 -16.22
N GLN A 106 -16.41 -3.95 -17.14
CA GLN A 106 -17.38 -4.64 -17.99
C GLN A 106 -18.25 -5.59 -17.17
N TRP A 107 -17.66 -6.37 -16.25
CA TRP A 107 -18.40 -7.29 -15.39
C TRP A 107 -19.42 -6.55 -14.51
N VAL A 108 -19.07 -5.39 -13.94
CA VAL A 108 -20.01 -4.57 -13.17
C VAL A 108 -21.13 -4.01 -14.07
N LYS A 109 -20.83 -3.66 -15.34
CA LYS A 109 -21.81 -3.11 -16.28
C LYS A 109 -22.74 -4.17 -16.86
N ASN A 110 -22.24 -5.39 -17.05
CA ASN A 110 -23.00 -6.45 -17.66
C ASN A 110 -24.13 -6.89 -16.76
N ASP A 111 -25.34 -6.93 -17.34
CA ASP A 111 -26.53 -7.42 -16.68
C ASP A 111 -26.78 -6.84 -15.27
N VAL A 112 -26.70 -5.51 -15.19
CA VAL A 112 -26.91 -4.76 -13.93
C VAL A 112 -28.19 -5.20 -13.21
N LYS A 113 -29.25 -5.55 -13.93
CA LYS A 113 -30.54 -5.95 -13.35
C LYS A 113 -30.46 -7.31 -12.65
N ASN A 114 -29.66 -8.23 -13.17
CA ASN A 114 -29.55 -9.61 -12.68
C ASN A 114 -28.21 -9.88 -11.98
N HIS A 115 -27.41 -8.83 -11.69
CA HIS A 115 -26.10 -8.98 -11.10
C HIS A 115 -26.20 -9.80 -9.78
N PRO A 116 -25.33 -10.82 -9.56
CA PRO A 116 -25.42 -11.69 -8.37
C PRO A 116 -25.27 -10.92 -7.06
N ILE A 117 -24.51 -9.82 -7.06
CA ILE A 117 -24.36 -8.95 -5.89
C ILE A 117 -25.47 -7.90 -5.90
N ARG A 118 -26.41 -8.00 -4.96
CA ARG A 118 -27.57 -7.11 -4.83
C ARG A 118 -27.19 -5.63 -4.81
N HIS A 119 -26.15 -5.28 -4.07
CA HIS A 119 -25.66 -3.90 -3.96
C HIS A 119 -25.23 -3.33 -5.33
N ILE A 120 -24.61 -4.13 -6.18
CA ILE A 120 -24.25 -3.71 -7.53
C ILE A 120 -25.49 -3.47 -8.36
N ARG A 121 -26.53 -4.34 -8.26
CA ARG A 121 -27.81 -4.13 -8.95
C ARG A 121 -28.47 -2.81 -8.59
N GLU A 122 -28.42 -2.46 -7.31
CA GLU A 122 -29.07 -1.24 -6.79
C GLU A 122 -28.28 0.03 -7.09
N LYS A 123 -26.96 -0.03 -7.03
CA LYS A 123 -26.08 1.15 -7.09
C LYS A 123 -25.45 1.40 -8.47
N SER A 124 -25.21 0.39 -9.27
CA SER A 124 -24.49 0.56 -10.54
C SER A 124 -25.26 1.33 -11.61
N ALA A 125 -26.58 1.52 -11.42
CA ALA A 125 -27.35 2.41 -12.27
C ALA A 125 -27.06 3.91 -12.04
N GLU A 126 -26.56 4.29 -10.85
CA GLU A 126 -26.27 5.68 -10.52
C GLU A 126 -25.17 6.32 -11.39
N PRO A 127 -24.04 5.65 -11.71
CA PRO A 127 -22.98 6.22 -12.53
C PRO A 127 -23.45 6.60 -13.94
N TYR A 128 -24.38 5.84 -14.50
CA TYR A 128 -24.96 6.15 -15.81
C TYR A 128 -25.79 7.43 -15.78
N ARG A 129 -26.37 7.77 -14.64
CA ARG A 129 -27.15 9.00 -14.45
C ARG A 129 -26.26 10.21 -14.13
N THR A 130 -25.10 9.98 -13.52
CA THR A 130 -24.25 11.05 -12.98
C THR A 130 -22.92 11.22 -13.71
N ASN A 131 -22.63 10.41 -14.74
CA ASN A 131 -21.34 10.32 -15.44
C ASN A 131 -20.13 10.11 -14.50
N LYS A 132 -20.34 9.60 -13.29
CA LYS A 132 -19.27 9.28 -12.35
C LYS A 132 -18.62 7.95 -12.73
N PRO A 133 -17.29 7.82 -12.59
CA PRO A 133 -16.61 6.55 -12.81
C PRO A 133 -17.09 5.51 -11.79
N LEU A 134 -17.26 4.26 -12.24
CA LEU A 134 -17.65 3.13 -11.39
C LEU A 134 -16.65 2.87 -10.25
N GLU A 135 -15.38 3.09 -10.53
CA GLU A 135 -14.31 3.00 -9.53
C GLU A 135 -13.20 3.99 -9.88
N SER A 136 -12.64 4.65 -8.88
CA SER A 136 -11.46 5.49 -9.05
C SER A 136 -10.19 4.65 -9.23
N ARG A 137 -9.10 5.31 -9.64
CA ARG A 137 -7.78 4.67 -9.69
C ARG A 137 -7.40 4.13 -8.31
N THR A 138 -6.78 2.96 -8.30
CA THR A 138 -6.20 2.36 -7.08
C THR A 138 -4.83 2.97 -6.83
N HIS A 139 -4.63 3.52 -5.66
CA HIS A 139 -3.32 4.00 -5.20
C HIS A 139 -2.58 2.83 -4.56
N VAL A 140 -1.34 2.65 -4.97
CA VAL A 140 -0.39 1.72 -4.37
C VAL A 140 0.61 2.55 -3.59
N ASP A 141 0.72 2.33 -2.29
CA ASP A 141 1.55 3.15 -1.41
C ASP A 141 3.03 3.07 -1.79
N ALA A 142 3.54 1.85 -2.03
CA ALA A 142 4.87 1.62 -2.54
C ALA A 142 4.90 0.36 -3.42
N PHE A 143 5.89 0.28 -4.31
CA PHE A 143 6.08 -0.91 -5.14
C PHE A 143 7.58 -1.22 -5.35
N ILE A 144 7.85 -2.50 -5.55
CA ILE A 144 9.11 -3.01 -6.08
C ILE A 144 8.76 -3.82 -7.33
N GLU A 145 9.42 -3.51 -8.42
CA GLU A 145 9.30 -4.23 -9.68
C GLU A 145 10.63 -4.91 -9.99
N THR A 146 10.58 -6.22 -10.17
CA THR A 146 11.72 -7.02 -10.61
C THR A 146 11.45 -7.58 -12.01
N ASP A 147 12.39 -8.31 -12.56
CA ASP A 147 12.23 -9.06 -13.81
C ASP A 147 11.11 -10.13 -13.73
N LYS A 148 10.82 -10.67 -12.54
CA LYS A 148 9.86 -11.77 -12.34
C LYS A 148 8.64 -11.41 -11.51
N LEU A 149 8.73 -10.35 -10.70
CA LEU A 149 7.75 -10.07 -9.67
C LEU A 149 7.38 -8.60 -9.64
N LEU A 150 6.10 -8.31 -9.49
CA LEU A 150 5.56 -7.00 -9.14
C LEU A 150 5.07 -7.06 -7.69
N THR A 151 5.77 -6.40 -6.77
CA THR A 151 5.40 -6.35 -5.36
C THR A 151 4.72 -5.04 -5.05
N PHE A 152 3.49 -5.10 -4.55
CA PHE A 152 2.74 -3.94 -4.05
C PHE A 152 2.73 -3.93 -2.53
N PHE A 153 2.94 -2.76 -1.95
CA PHE A 153 2.83 -2.54 -0.52
C PHE A 153 1.57 -1.73 -0.21
N GLU A 154 0.84 -2.20 0.78
CA GLU A 154 -0.22 -1.47 1.47
C GLU A 154 0.27 -1.15 2.86
N MET A 155 0.41 0.14 3.15
CA MET A 155 0.96 0.62 4.41
C MET A 155 -0.17 1.01 5.36
N LYS A 156 -0.15 0.48 6.58
CA LYS A 156 -1.09 0.82 7.64
C LYS A 156 -0.36 1.15 8.92
N TYR A 157 -0.72 2.25 9.54
CA TYR A 157 -0.18 2.59 10.86
C TYR A 157 -1.22 2.37 11.97
N THR A 158 -2.34 3.08 11.91
CA THR A 158 -3.44 2.94 12.88
C THR A 158 -4.77 2.65 12.21
N SER A 159 -4.88 2.92 10.91
CA SER A 159 -6.09 2.68 10.13
C SER A 159 -6.26 1.20 9.78
N ASP A 160 -7.44 0.83 9.30
CA ASP A 160 -7.72 -0.44 8.68
C ASP A 160 -7.80 -0.28 7.16
N ILE A 161 -7.86 -1.38 6.43
CA ILE A 161 -8.17 -1.37 5.00
C ILE A 161 -9.64 -1.02 4.79
N SER A 162 -9.95 -0.34 3.68
CA SER A 162 -11.34 -0.17 3.26
C SER A 162 -11.95 -1.53 2.92
N TYR A 163 -13.16 -1.79 3.42
CA TYR A 163 -13.84 -3.08 3.26
C TYR A 163 -14.61 -3.19 1.94
N CYS A 164 -14.89 -2.08 1.27
CA CYS A 164 -15.66 -2.05 0.03
C CYS A 164 -15.28 -0.87 -0.87
N THR A 165 -15.75 -0.91 -2.10
CA THR A 165 -15.90 0.28 -2.95
C THR A 165 -17.36 0.74 -2.94
N THR A 166 -17.64 1.91 -3.50
CA THR A 166 -19.02 2.47 -3.58
C THR A 166 -20.01 1.50 -4.24
N PHE A 167 -19.57 0.74 -5.25
CA PHE A 167 -20.44 -0.13 -6.04
C PHE A 167 -20.25 -1.62 -5.78
N ASN A 168 -19.21 -2.02 -5.03
CA ASN A 168 -18.93 -3.42 -4.76
C ASN A 168 -18.57 -3.63 -3.28
N PRO A 169 -19.46 -4.24 -2.47
CA PRO A 169 -19.25 -4.43 -1.04
C PRO A 169 -18.18 -5.48 -0.70
N CYS A 170 -17.80 -6.34 -1.66
CA CYS A 170 -16.78 -7.37 -1.46
C CYS A 170 -15.38 -6.90 -1.87
N ARG A 171 -15.29 -5.76 -2.54
CA ARG A 171 -14.05 -5.26 -3.13
C ARG A 171 -13.27 -4.41 -2.12
N ASN A 172 -12.67 -5.08 -1.15
CA ASN A 172 -11.81 -4.44 -0.16
C ASN A 172 -10.48 -3.97 -0.77
N GLN A 173 -9.72 -3.22 -0.01
CA GLN A 173 -8.49 -2.58 -0.50
C GLN A 173 -7.43 -3.58 -0.99
N LEU A 174 -7.22 -4.71 -0.29
CA LEU A 174 -6.30 -5.75 -0.74
C LEU A 174 -6.78 -6.45 -2.01
N ALA A 175 -8.09 -6.73 -2.13
CA ALA A 175 -8.67 -7.27 -3.36
C ALA A 175 -8.44 -6.34 -4.55
N ARG A 176 -8.56 -5.02 -4.35
CA ARG A 176 -8.25 -4.03 -5.38
C ARG A 176 -6.79 -4.05 -5.81
N LEU A 177 -5.87 -4.13 -4.86
CA LEU A 177 -4.43 -4.22 -5.14
C LEU A 177 -4.09 -5.47 -5.94
N ILE A 178 -4.63 -6.62 -5.54
CA ILE A 178 -4.44 -7.88 -6.28
C ILE A 178 -4.96 -7.71 -7.71
N ASP A 179 -6.17 -7.20 -7.86
CA ASP A 179 -6.86 -7.11 -9.15
C ASP A 179 -6.15 -6.19 -10.15
N VAL A 180 -5.74 -4.99 -9.72
CA VAL A 180 -4.96 -4.08 -10.58
C VAL A 180 -3.54 -4.58 -10.81
N GLY A 181 -2.98 -5.29 -9.82
CA GLY A 181 -1.67 -5.93 -9.92
C GLY A 181 -1.65 -7.04 -10.97
N LEU A 182 -2.68 -7.87 -11.02
CA LEU A 182 -2.83 -8.91 -12.05
C LEU A 182 -2.83 -8.34 -13.47
N ASP A 183 -3.55 -7.24 -13.71
CA ASP A 183 -3.52 -6.57 -15.02
C ASP A 183 -2.15 -5.98 -15.34
N ALA A 184 -1.51 -5.32 -14.36
CA ALA A 184 -0.21 -4.72 -14.53
C ALA A 184 0.89 -5.77 -14.78
N ALA A 185 0.87 -6.87 -14.01
CA ALA A 185 1.83 -7.95 -14.11
C ALA A 185 1.69 -8.75 -15.40
N LYS A 186 0.45 -8.99 -15.86
CA LYS A 186 0.15 -9.71 -17.10
C LYS A 186 0.84 -9.10 -18.33
N CYS A 187 0.88 -7.78 -18.41
CA CYS A 187 1.54 -7.08 -19.53
C CYS A 187 3.05 -7.31 -19.59
N SER A 188 3.67 -7.74 -18.49
CA SER A 188 5.11 -7.94 -18.35
C SER A 188 5.52 -9.39 -18.04
N GLY A 189 4.55 -10.33 -18.02
CA GLY A 189 4.80 -11.75 -17.72
C GLY A 189 5.31 -12.00 -16.29
N LYS A 190 4.89 -11.19 -15.32
CA LYS A 190 5.30 -11.25 -13.91
C LYS A 190 4.20 -11.81 -13.04
N GLU A 191 4.58 -12.32 -11.88
CA GLU A 191 3.66 -12.62 -10.79
C GLU A 191 3.43 -11.38 -9.91
N ILE A 192 2.30 -11.33 -9.19
CA ILE A 192 2.00 -10.29 -8.22
C ILE A 192 2.21 -10.79 -6.79
N LEU A 193 2.89 -10.00 -5.98
CA LEU A 193 2.97 -10.15 -4.53
C LEU A 193 2.33 -8.92 -3.88
N VAL A 194 1.43 -9.13 -2.93
CA VAL A 194 0.89 -8.03 -2.13
C VAL A 194 1.39 -8.16 -0.70
N LEU A 195 2.08 -7.14 -0.23
CA LEU A 195 2.58 -7.04 1.14
C LEU A 195 1.80 -5.97 1.91
N LEU A 196 1.06 -6.40 2.91
CA LEU A 196 0.53 -5.51 3.93
C LEU A 196 1.65 -5.21 4.93
N SER A 197 1.98 -3.95 5.15
CA SER A 197 2.89 -3.54 6.23
C SER A 197 2.14 -2.77 7.31
N ALA A 198 2.13 -3.32 8.51
CA ALA A 198 1.47 -2.73 9.67
C ALA A 198 2.31 -2.99 10.94
N PRO A 199 2.19 -2.17 12.00
CA PRO A 199 2.86 -2.42 13.26
C PRO A 199 2.47 -3.79 13.84
N SER A 200 3.44 -4.52 14.41
CA SER A 200 3.22 -5.85 14.99
C SER A 200 2.07 -5.84 15.99
N ARG A 201 2.03 -4.87 16.90
CA ARG A 201 0.95 -4.70 17.90
C ARG A 201 -0.44 -4.58 17.29
N MET A 202 -0.55 -3.95 16.12
CA MET A 202 -1.84 -3.75 15.45
C MET A 202 -2.29 -5.00 14.71
N TYR A 203 -1.36 -5.73 14.09
CA TYR A 203 -1.65 -6.98 13.41
C TYR A 203 -2.00 -8.10 14.41
N GLU A 204 -1.18 -8.27 15.44
CA GLU A 204 -1.33 -9.32 16.45
C GLU A 204 -2.57 -9.13 17.34
N SER A 205 -3.10 -7.91 17.46
CA SER A 205 -4.35 -7.64 18.18
C SER A 205 -5.56 -8.31 17.53
N ARG A 206 -5.47 -8.73 16.28
CA ARG A 206 -6.54 -9.36 15.49
C ARG A 206 -7.83 -8.54 15.42
N SER A 207 -7.74 -7.24 15.65
CA SER A 207 -8.88 -6.32 15.70
C SER A 207 -9.17 -5.65 14.36
N ARG A 208 -8.36 -5.91 13.34
CA ARG A 208 -8.42 -5.26 12.03
C ARG A 208 -8.82 -6.23 10.93
N LEU A 209 -9.57 -5.74 9.96
CA LEU A 209 -10.02 -6.52 8.80
C LEU A 209 -8.84 -7.09 8.02
N TYR A 210 -7.75 -6.33 7.86
CA TYR A 210 -6.60 -6.78 7.11
C TYR A 210 -5.95 -8.04 7.71
N TYR A 211 -6.02 -8.27 9.03
CA TYR A 211 -5.53 -9.50 9.63
C TYR A 211 -6.23 -10.72 9.02
N TYR A 212 -7.55 -10.70 8.98
CA TYR A 212 -8.36 -11.81 8.43
C TYR A 212 -8.17 -11.93 6.93
N LYS A 213 -8.12 -10.80 6.19
CA LYS A 213 -7.95 -10.84 4.74
C LYS A 213 -6.60 -11.37 4.29
N VAL A 214 -5.51 -11.06 5.00
CA VAL A 214 -4.20 -11.67 4.72
C VAL A 214 -4.21 -13.19 4.94
N GLN A 215 -4.92 -13.68 5.99
CA GLN A 215 -5.07 -15.11 6.22
C GLN A 215 -5.96 -15.78 5.15
N GLU A 216 -7.12 -15.19 4.85
CA GLU A 216 -8.06 -15.70 3.84
C GLU A 216 -7.39 -15.78 2.45
N TYR A 217 -6.60 -14.80 2.08
CA TYR A 217 -5.99 -14.70 0.75
C TYR A 217 -4.76 -15.62 0.54
N SER A 218 -4.48 -16.51 1.50
CA SER A 218 -3.66 -17.69 1.24
C SER A 218 -4.38 -18.72 0.34
N ASP A 219 -5.72 -18.65 0.25
CA ASP A 219 -6.55 -19.48 -0.63
C ASP A 219 -7.03 -18.67 -1.85
N PRO A 220 -6.67 -19.08 -3.09
CA PRO A 220 -7.16 -18.46 -4.32
C PRO A 220 -8.69 -18.38 -4.45
N LEU A 221 -9.42 -19.28 -3.81
CA LEU A 221 -10.90 -19.26 -3.79
C LEU A 221 -11.43 -18.06 -3.00
N MET A 222 -10.75 -17.68 -1.92
CA MET A 222 -11.13 -16.52 -1.12
C MET A 222 -10.81 -15.22 -1.86
N ILE A 223 -9.71 -15.17 -2.59
CA ILE A 223 -9.41 -14.05 -3.51
C ILE A 223 -10.49 -13.97 -4.59
N LYS A 224 -10.84 -15.11 -5.23
CA LYS A 224 -11.89 -15.22 -6.25
C LYS A 224 -13.25 -14.71 -5.74
N ARG A 225 -13.61 -14.99 -4.51
CA ARG A 225 -14.84 -14.48 -3.89
C ARG A 225 -14.92 -12.96 -3.93
N ASP A 226 -13.81 -12.28 -3.63
CA ASP A 226 -13.74 -10.83 -3.48
C ASP A 226 -13.41 -10.10 -4.82
N ILE A 227 -12.87 -10.83 -5.82
CA ILE A 227 -12.67 -10.37 -7.21
C ILE A 227 -13.39 -11.28 -8.21
N ALA A 228 -14.69 -11.38 -8.07
CA ALA A 228 -15.55 -12.40 -8.66
C ALA A 228 -15.52 -12.51 -10.20
N TRP A 229 -15.07 -11.50 -10.91
CA TRP A 229 -14.97 -11.48 -12.37
C TRP A 229 -13.76 -12.27 -12.93
N ARG A 230 -12.74 -12.55 -12.11
CA ARG A 230 -11.56 -13.33 -12.50
C ARG A 230 -11.78 -14.84 -12.31
N THR A 231 -10.97 -15.66 -12.96
CA THR A 231 -10.97 -17.09 -12.74
C THR A 231 -10.04 -17.50 -11.61
N VAL A 232 -10.32 -18.65 -10.98
CA VAL A 232 -9.42 -19.21 -9.93
C VAL A 232 -8.05 -19.58 -10.52
N ALA A 233 -8.02 -20.09 -11.75
CA ALA A 233 -6.77 -20.43 -12.44
C ALA A 233 -5.90 -19.19 -12.63
N GLU A 234 -6.46 -18.09 -13.13
CA GLU A 234 -5.73 -16.82 -13.31
C GLU A 234 -5.12 -16.32 -11.98
N ILE A 235 -5.89 -16.40 -10.91
CA ILE A 235 -5.42 -15.98 -9.57
C ILE A 235 -4.28 -16.91 -9.10
N ARG A 236 -4.50 -18.23 -9.12
CA ARG A 236 -3.51 -19.21 -8.66
C ARG A 236 -2.20 -19.15 -9.42
N ASP A 237 -2.27 -18.92 -10.73
CA ASP A 237 -1.12 -18.98 -11.62
C ASP A 237 -0.33 -17.65 -11.65
N ASN A 238 -0.89 -16.54 -11.15
CA ASN A 238 -0.26 -15.22 -11.24
C ASN A 238 -0.20 -14.44 -9.92
N VAL A 239 -0.83 -14.90 -8.84
CA VAL A 239 -0.68 -14.31 -7.49
C VAL A 239 0.26 -15.19 -6.69
N LEU A 240 1.51 -14.75 -6.53
CA LEU A 240 2.50 -15.47 -5.75
C LEU A 240 2.05 -15.61 -4.29
N ALA A 241 1.68 -14.50 -3.67
CA ALA A 241 1.17 -14.48 -2.29
C ALA A 241 0.54 -13.15 -1.92
N VAL A 242 -0.24 -13.18 -0.83
CA VAL A 242 -0.59 -12.02 0.00
C VAL A 242 0.00 -12.28 1.38
N ARG A 243 0.86 -11.39 1.88
CA ARG A 243 1.57 -11.58 3.14
C ARG A 243 1.57 -10.30 3.96
N TRP A 244 1.79 -10.47 5.26
CA TRP A 244 2.07 -9.38 6.17
C TRP A 244 3.57 -9.31 6.48
N ILE A 245 4.07 -8.09 6.60
CA ILE A 245 5.39 -7.78 7.14
C ILE A 245 5.27 -6.72 8.21
N ALA A 246 5.87 -6.96 9.37
CA ALA A 246 5.89 -5.97 10.45
C ALA A 246 6.57 -4.68 9.98
N LEU A 247 5.93 -3.54 10.22
CA LEU A 247 6.48 -2.24 9.80
C LEU A 247 7.82 -1.98 10.49
N GLU A 248 7.97 -2.36 11.75
CA GLU A 248 9.23 -2.29 12.51
C GLU A 248 10.33 -3.12 11.83
N ARG A 249 9.98 -4.31 11.35
CA ARG A 249 10.93 -5.19 10.65
C ARG A 249 11.34 -4.59 9.31
N LEU A 250 10.40 -4.01 8.58
CA LEU A 250 10.66 -3.34 7.31
C LEU A 250 11.60 -2.13 7.50
N VAL A 251 11.33 -1.30 8.51
CA VAL A 251 12.21 -0.17 8.89
C VAL A 251 13.61 -0.67 9.23
N ASN A 252 13.74 -1.69 10.07
CA ASN A 252 15.04 -2.24 10.45
C ASN A 252 15.83 -2.73 9.23
N ILE A 253 15.19 -3.50 8.32
CA ILE A 253 15.84 -3.98 7.09
C ILE A 253 16.38 -2.82 6.25
N LEU A 254 15.58 -1.78 6.09
CA LEU A 254 15.89 -0.68 5.18
C LEU A 254 16.91 0.30 5.75
N TYR A 255 16.98 0.44 7.09
CA TYR A 255 17.87 1.39 7.74
C TYR A 255 19.18 0.78 8.26
N GLU A 256 19.33 -0.55 8.34
CA GLU A 256 20.51 -1.21 8.91
C GLU A 256 21.82 -0.68 8.30
N ASP A 257 21.97 -0.80 6.99
CA ASP A 257 23.19 -0.41 6.27
C ASP A 257 23.03 0.95 5.53
N PHE A 258 21.93 1.67 5.80
CA PHE A 258 21.67 2.92 5.12
C PHE A 258 22.55 4.03 5.67
N ASN A 259 23.30 4.69 4.78
CA ASN A 259 24.17 5.82 5.13
C ASN A 259 23.63 7.11 4.48
N HIS A 260 23.01 7.97 5.28
CA HIS A 260 22.45 9.25 4.83
C HIS A 260 22.37 10.24 6.01
N PRO A 261 22.58 11.55 5.79
CA PRO A 261 22.50 12.56 6.84
C PRO A 261 21.18 12.55 7.64
N ASP A 262 20.06 12.19 6.99
CA ASP A 262 18.74 12.16 7.63
C ASP A 262 18.44 10.85 8.37
N LYS A 263 19.33 9.84 8.36
CA LYS A 263 19.11 8.51 8.95
C LYS A 263 18.70 8.59 10.42
N GLU A 264 19.52 9.25 11.24
CA GLU A 264 19.29 9.29 12.69
C GLU A 264 17.99 10.04 13.04
N GLU A 265 17.66 11.06 12.29
CA GLU A 265 16.41 11.81 12.50
C GLU A 265 15.19 10.98 12.08
N ALA A 266 15.28 10.22 10.99
CA ALA A 266 14.25 9.28 10.56
C ALA A 266 14.06 8.14 11.58
N LEU A 267 15.14 7.54 12.09
CA LEU A 267 15.06 6.51 13.12
C LEU A 267 14.45 7.06 14.41
N ARG A 268 14.77 8.31 14.79
CA ARG A 268 14.10 8.96 15.91
C ARG A 268 12.60 9.12 15.67
N PHE A 269 12.19 9.56 14.46
CA PHE A 269 10.79 9.66 14.07
C PHE A 269 10.05 8.31 14.20
N PHE A 270 10.69 7.19 13.83
CA PHE A 270 10.11 5.85 13.98
C PHE A 270 10.08 5.40 15.45
N ARG A 271 11.15 5.60 16.24
CA ARG A 271 11.18 5.28 17.66
C ARG A 271 10.08 5.99 18.46
N GLU A 272 9.82 7.25 18.18
CA GLU A 272 8.73 8.02 18.79
C GLU A 272 7.34 7.45 18.51
N ARG A 273 7.23 6.55 17.52
CA ARG A 273 5.99 5.85 17.09
C ARG A 273 6.02 4.36 17.43
N ASN A 274 7.04 3.90 18.13
CA ASN A 274 7.32 2.50 18.42
C ASN A 274 7.41 1.64 17.13
N LEU A 275 8.14 2.13 16.12
CA LEU A 275 8.34 1.49 14.82
C LEU A 275 9.83 1.18 14.53
N ALA A 276 10.73 1.44 15.46
CA ALA A 276 12.16 1.12 15.37
C ALA A 276 12.76 0.89 16.76
#